data_52797b4d0693df394474b4daf6471d7e
#
_entry.id   52797b4d0693df394474b4daf6471d7e
#
_cell.length_a   1.000
_cell.length_b   1.000
_cell.length_c   1.000
_cell.angle_alpha   90.00
_cell.angle_beta   90.00
_cell.angle_gamma   90.00
#
_symmetry.space_group_name_H-M   'P 1'
#
loop_
_entity.id
_entity.type
_entity.pdbx_description
1 polymer ?
#
loop_
_entity_poly.entity_id
_entity_poly.type
_entity_poly.pdbx_seq_one_letter_code
_entity_poly.pdbx_strand_id
1 'polypeptide(L)'
;RRALKAVVLGYLAALDAEQADVLVREQYAAADNMTDTLAALQVANSYLLPCRAALLADFEGKWAHDGLVLDNWLRLVGSKPAADVLDEVKQAMSHPTFSIRNPNRLRALIGSFAMNNQVQFHAVDGSGYRFLTDLLIALNEVNPQVASRLITPLIQFKRLDEGRKTLIRAELTRLANLEGLARDLFEKVSKALAQ
;
A
#
# COMPACT_ATOMS: atom_id res chain seq x y z
N ARG A 1 12.97 -13.11 20.76
CA ARG A 1 11.77 -13.23 21.63
C ARG A 1 10.58 -12.44 21.04
N ARG A 2 10.73 -11.12 20.73
CA ARG A 2 9.65 -10.29 20.15
C ARG A 2 9.17 -10.79 18.78
N ALA A 3 10.10 -11.15 17.89
CA ALA A 3 9.76 -11.71 16.58
C ALA A 3 8.93 -13.00 16.69
N LEU A 4 9.28 -13.89 17.61
CA LEU A 4 8.50 -15.11 17.87
C LEU A 4 7.09 -14.78 18.37
N LYS A 5 6.96 -13.80 19.26
CA LYS A 5 5.65 -13.34 19.77
C LYS A 5 4.75 -12.85 18.64
N ALA A 6 5.30 -12.04 17.71
CA ALA A 6 4.56 -11.56 16.55
C ALA A 6 4.08 -12.70 15.63
N VAL A 7 4.95 -13.69 15.37
CA VAL A 7 4.61 -14.87 14.57
C VAL A 7 3.51 -15.70 15.21
N VAL A 8 3.63 -15.99 16.51
CA VAL A 8 2.62 -16.75 17.26
C VAL A 8 1.27 -16.05 17.24
N LEU A 9 1.26 -14.72 17.45
CA LEU A 9 0.03 -13.93 17.40
C LEU A 9 -0.65 -14.00 16.01
N GLY A 10 0.14 -14.00 14.94
CA GLY A 10 -0.36 -14.18 13.57
C GLY A 10 -0.99 -15.58 13.36
N TYR A 11 -0.37 -16.64 13.86
CA TYR A 11 -0.97 -17.99 13.79
C TYR A 11 -2.27 -18.10 14.61
N LEU A 12 -2.32 -17.49 15.78
CA LEU A 12 -3.54 -17.45 16.58
C LEU A 12 -4.66 -16.72 15.84
N ALA A 13 -4.36 -15.60 15.18
CA ALA A 13 -5.34 -14.86 14.39
C ALA A 13 -5.88 -15.66 13.18
N ALA A 14 -5.06 -16.52 12.60
CA ALA A 14 -5.49 -17.42 11.54
C ALA A 14 -6.41 -18.55 12.02
N LEU A 15 -6.30 -18.95 13.29
CA LEU A 15 -7.06 -20.05 13.89
C LEU A 15 -8.35 -19.55 14.56
N ASP A 16 -8.28 -18.44 15.29
CA ASP A 16 -9.37 -17.88 16.08
C ASP A 16 -9.25 -16.36 16.12
N ALA A 17 -10.02 -15.71 15.25
CA ALA A 17 -10.00 -14.24 15.12
C ALA A 17 -10.56 -13.53 16.36
N GLU A 18 -11.52 -14.13 17.07
CA GLU A 18 -12.14 -13.52 18.27
C GLU A 18 -11.13 -13.50 19.44
N GLN A 19 -10.49 -14.64 19.71
CA GLN A 19 -9.44 -14.70 20.72
C GLN A 19 -8.24 -13.80 20.34
N ALA A 20 -7.87 -13.76 19.07
CA ALA A 20 -6.78 -12.92 18.59
C ALA A 20 -7.08 -11.43 18.74
N ASP A 21 -8.32 -10.99 18.55
CA ASP A 21 -8.71 -9.58 18.76
C ASP A 21 -8.43 -9.14 20.21
N VAL A 22 -8.77 -9.98 21.19
CA VAL A 22 -8.47 -9.71 22.60
C VAL A 22 -6.96 -9.60 22.84
N LEU A 23 -6.19 -10.61 22.39
CA LEU A 23 -4.74 -10.65 22.58
C LEU A 23 -4.02 -9.50 21.87
N VAL A 24 -4.49 -9.09 20.69
CA VAL A 24 -3.96 -7.95 19.95
C VAL A 24 -4.18 -6.66 20.72
N ARG A 25 -5.38 -6.43 21.26
CA ARG A 25 -5.69 -5.25 22.08
C ARG A 25 -4.80 -5.21 23.34
N GLU A 26 -4.66 -6.34 24.03
CA GLU A 26 -3.80 -6.45 25.21
C GLU A 26 -2.34 -6.16 24.88
N GLN A 27 -1.83 -6.75 23.77
CA GLN A 27 -0.46 -6.49 23.35
C GLN A 27 -0.24 -5.02 22.98
N TYR A 28 -1.17 -4.42 22.25
CA TYR A 28 -1.08 -3.02 21.86
C TYR A 28 -1.09 -2.08 23.07
N ALA A 29 -1.99 -2.33 24.04
CA ALA A 29 -2.09 -1.53 25.26
C ALA A 29 -0.87 -1.67 26.19
N ALA A 30 -0.28 -2.86 26.26
CA ALA A 30 0.88 -3.15 27.10
C ALA A 30 2.23 -2.85 26.42
N ALA A 31 2.23 -2.46 25.13
CA ALA A 31 3.46 -2.23 24.38
C ALA A 31 4.19 -0.99 24.87
N ASP A 32 5.43 -1.17 25.29
CA ASP A 32 6.37 -0.10 25.69
C ASP A 32 7.40 0.23 24.60
N ASN A 33 7.24 -0.36 23.42
CA ASN A 33 8.16 -0.21 22.29
C ASN A 33 7.43 -0.34 20.95
N MET A 34 7.99 0.31 19.92
CA MET A 34 7.41 0.34 18.57
C MET A 34 7.29 -1.03 17.91
N THR A 35 8.21 -1.97 18.20
CA THR A 35 8.20 -3.32 17.60
C THR A 35 6.94 -4.09 18.00
N ASP A 36 6.59 -4.10 19.28
CA ASP A 36 5.43 -4.80 19.79
C ASP A 36 4.13 -4.10 19.40
N THR A 37 4.12 -2.74 19.36
CA THR A 37 3.02 -1.94 18.85
C THR A 37 2.71 -2.26 17.40
N LEU A 38 3.72 -2.20 16.52
CA LEU A 38 3.55 -2.48 15.10
C LEU A 38 3.20 -3.94 14.82
N ALA A 39 3.70 -4.89 15.61
CA ALA A 39 3.34 -6.29 15.49
C ALA A 39 1.83 -6.52 15.75
N ALA A 40 1.29 -5.88 16.79
CA ALA A 40 -0.15 -5.93 17.09
C ALA A 40 -0.98 -5.32 15.95
N LEU A 41 -0.61 -4.12 15.48
CA LEU A 41 -1.28 -3.45 14.37
C LEU A 41 -1.22 -4.27 13.07
N GLN A 42 -0.08 -4.90 12.79
CA GLN A 42 0.07 -5.71 11.59
C GLN A 42 -0.82 -6.95 11.61
N VAL A 43 -0.96 -7.62 12.74
CA VAL A 43 -1.88 -8.75 12.88
C VAL A 43 -3.32 -8.28 12.73
N ALA A 44 -3.71 -7.19 13.43
CA ALA A 44 -5.05 -6.61 13.28
C ALA A 44 -5.39 -6.27 11.82
N ASN A 45 -4.42 -5.71 11.09
CA ASN A 45 -4.59 -5.33 9.69
C ASN A 45 -4.66 -6.54 8.75
N SER A 46 -3.75 -7.52 8.92
CA SER A 46 -3.65 -8.68 8.03
C SER A 46 -4.84 -9.63 8.12
N TYR A 47 -5.45 -9.73 9.29
CA TYR A 47 -6.59 -10.60 9.56
C TYR A 47 -7.92 -9.83 9.68
N LEU A 48 -7.92 -8.52 9.39
CA LEU A 48 -9.10 -7.65 9.45
C LEU A 48 -9.85 -7.76 10.78
N LEU A 49 -9.10 -7.84 11.90
CA LEU A 49 -9.68 -8.00 13.21
C LEU A 49 -10.58 -6.79 13.57
N PRO A 50 -11.65 -6.99 14.37
CA PRO A 50 -12.56 -5.91 14.77
C PRO A 50 -11.87 -4.71 15.41
N CYS A 51 -10.74 -4.93 16.12
CA CYS A 51 -9.96 -3.85 16.73
C CYS A 51 -9.19 -2.96 15.74
N ARG A 52 -9.00 -3.39 14.48
CA ARG A 52 -8.14 -2.72 13.50
C ARG A 52 -8.39 -1.21 13.41
N ALA A 53 -9.62 -0.82 13.18
CA ALA A 53 -9.95 0.59 12.95
C ALA A 53 -9.62 1.46 14.18
N ALA A 54 -10.00 1.00 15.36
CA ALA A 54 -9.75 1.73 16.62
C ALA A 54 -8.25 1.85 16.91
N LEU A 55 -7.47 0.76 16.73
CA LEU A 55 -6.03 0.77 16.98
C LEU A 55 -5.28 1.62 15.98
N LEU A 56 -5.67 1.63 14.70
CA LEU A 56 -5.06 2.49 13.68
C LEU A 56 -5.35 3.97 13.94
N ALA A 57 -6.56 4.32 14.37
CA ALA A 57 -6.92 5.70 14.73
C ALA A 57 -6.15 6.19 15.97
N ASP A 58 -6.02 5.33 16.99
CA ASP A 58 -5.23 5.65 18.19
C ASP A 58 -3.73 5.83 17.84
N PHE A 59 -3.18 4.97 17.00
CA PHE A 59 -1.80 5.07 16.57
C PHE A 59 -1.56 6.35 15.74
N GLU A 60 -2.44 6.66 14.80
CA GLU A 60 -2.38 7.89 14.00
C GLU A 60 -2.42 9.12 14.91
N GLY A 61 -3.41 9.21 15.81
CA GLY A 61 -3.56 10.32 16.74
C GLY A 61 -2.34 10.53 17.66
N LYS A 62 -1.71 9.43 18.12
CA LYS A 62 -0.48 9.49 18.93
C LYS A 62 0.74 9.98 18.16
N TRP A 63 0.85 9.60 16.89
CA TRP A 63 2.08 9.75 16.11
C TRP A 63 1.95 10.67 14.90
N ALA A 64 0.83 11.38 14.73
CA ALA A 64 0.62 12.33 13.62
C ALA A 64 1.71 13.41 13.51
N HIS A 65 2.35 13.75 14.63
CA HIS A 65 3.44 14.73 14.71
C HIS A 65 4.80 14.16 14.25
N ASP A 66 4.99 12.83 14.23
CA ASP A 66 6.23 12.18 13.79
C ASP A 66 6.04 11.53 12.42
N GLY A 67 6.55 12.20 11.42
CA GLY A 67 6.41 11.75 10.05
C GLY A 67 7.03 10.41 9.74
N LEU A 68 8.12 10.00 10.38
CA LEU A 68 8.75 8.70 10.15
C LEU A 68 7.93 7.57 10.77
N VAL A 69 7.35 7.81 11.93
CA VAL A 69 6.45 6.84 12.59
C VAL A 69 5.14 6.73 11.81
N LEU A 70 4.59 7.84 11.33
CA LEU A 70 3.36 7.87 10.54
C LEU A 70 3.49 7.09 9.21
N ASP A 71 4.70 6.96 8.65
CA ASP A 71 4.94 6.09 7.51
C ASP A 71 4.53 4.62 7.77
N ASN A 72 4.57 4.15 9.01
CA ASN A 72 4.10 2.81 9.36
C ASN A 72 2.58 2.70 9.28
N TRP A 73 1.86 3.73 9.75
CA TRP A 73 0.41 3.82 9.60
C TRP A 73 0.01 3.80 8.11
N LEU A 74 0.66 4.60 7.27
CA LEU A 74 0.42 4.62 5.83
C LEU A 74 0.67 3.26 5.17
N ARG A 75 1.71 2.53 5.61
CA ARG A 75 1.96 1.16 5.12
C ARG A 75 0.85 0.20 5.48
N LEU A 76 0.33 0.28 6.70
CA LEU A 76 -0.77 -0.55 7.16
C LEU A 76 -2.05 -0.25 6.36
N VAL A 77 -2.38 1.02 6.12
CA VAL A 77 -3.51 1.40 5.27
C VAL A 77 -3.37 0.79 3.87
N GLY A 78 -2.24 1.01 3.19
CA GLY A 78 -2.02 0.49 1.84
C GLY A 78 -2.01 -1.04 1.73
N SER A 79 -1.66 -1.75 2.81
CA SER A 79 -1.58 -3.21 2.84
C SER A 79 -2.85 -3.91 3.35
N LYS A 80 -3.96 -3.20 3.60
CA LYS A 80 -5.23 -3.80 4.02
C LYS A 80 -5.73 -4.82 3.00
N PRO A 81 -5.94 -6.10 3.36
CA PRO A 81 -6.35 -7.14 2.40
C PRO A 81 -7.88 -7.17 2.19
N ALA A 82 -8.52 -6.02 1.97
CA ALA A 82 -9.96 -5.89 1.78
C ALA A 82 -10.30 -5.05 0.55
N ALA A 83 -11.47 -5.29 -0.04
CA ALA A 83 -11.87 -4.69 -1.31
C ALA A 83 -11.99 -3.15 -1.27
N ASP A 84 -12.24 -2.60 -0.11
CA ASP A 84 -12.35 -1.16 0.14
C ASP A 84 -10.99 -0.45 0.37
N VAL A 85 -9.86 -1.17 0.28
CA VAL A 85 -8.52 -0.60 0.53
C VAL A 85 -8.21 0.59 -0.36
N LEU A 86 -8.67 0.57 -1.62
CA LEU A 86 -8.40 1.68 -2.55
C LEU A 86 -9.08 2.98 -2.08
N ASP A 87 -10.24 2.89 -1.46
CA ASP A 87 -10.91 4.05 -0.89
C ASP A 87 -10.20 4.54 0.37
N GLU A 88 -9.73 3.64 1.25
CA GLU A 88 -8.89 4.02 2.39
C GLU A 88 -7.57 4.67 1.94
N VAL A 89 -6.95 4.16 0.87
CA VAL A 89 -5.73 4.76 0.29
C VAL A 89 -6.02 6.19 -0.21
N LYS A 90 -7.10 6.39 -0.95
CA LYS A 90 -7.50 7.73 -1.43
C LYS A 90 -7.79 8.68 -0.26
N GLN A 91 -8.46 8.19 0.77
CA GLN A 91 -8.71 8.97 1.99
C GLN A 91 -7.39 9.35 2.69
N ALA A 92 -6.46 8.41 2.83
CA ALA A 92 -5.15 8.66 3.44
C ALA A 92 -4.29 9.64 2.61
N MET A 93 -4.48 9.74 1.30
CA MET A 93 -3.85 10.78 0.48
C MET A 93 -4.34 12.19 0.81
N SER A 94 -5.51 12.33 1.43
CA SER A 94 -6.03 13.62 1.93
C SER A 94 -5.55 13.97 3.33
N HIS A 95 -4.77 13.10 3.99
CA HIS A 95 -4.23 13.35 5.31
C HIS A 95 -3.27 14.57 5.29
N PRO A 96 -3.32 15.49 6.27
CA PRO A 96 -2.52 16.72 6.27
C PRO A 96 -1.01 16.53 6.12
N THR A 97 -0.49 15.38 6.56
CA THR A 97 0.94 15.06 6.46
C THR A 97 1.31 14.35 5.16
N PHE A 98 0.32 13.95 4.33
CA PHE A 98 0.59 13.32 3.05
C PHE A 98 0.91 14.38 1.98
N SER A 99 1.92 14.10 1.17
CA SER A 99 2.24 14.89 -0.02
C SER A 99 2.85 14.00 -1.09
N ILE A 100 2.37 14.11 -2.32
CA ILE A 100 2.97 13.44 -3.48
C ILE A 100 4.40 13.90 -3.77
N ARG A 101 4.81 15.05 -3.21
CA ARG A 101 6.20 15.53 -3.30
C ARG A 101 7.14 14.80 -2.34
N ASN A 102 6.61 14.07 -1.36
CA ASN A 102 7.42 13.34 -0.39
C ASN A 102 7.56 11.85 -0.82
N PRO A 103 8.74 11.41 -1.30
CA PRO A 103 8.94 10.04 -1.78
C PRO A 103 8.71 8.97 -0.70
N ASN A 104 8.94 9.28 0.58
CA ASN A 104 8.73 8.33 1.66
C ASN A 104 7.23 8.08 1.90
N ARG A 105 6.42 9.14 1.88
CA ARG A 105 4.95 9.05 1.97
C ARG A 105 4.37 8.23 0.82
N LEU A 106 4.79 8.54 -0.41
CA LEU A 106 4.40 7.77 -1.58
C LEU A 106 4.77 6.29 -1.46
N ARG A 107 6.00 6.00 -1.06
CA ARG A 107 6.45 4.62 -0.90
C ARG A 107 5.68 3.91 0.22
N ALA A 108 5.43 4.60 1.33
CA ALA A 108 4.73 4.02 2.46
C ALA A 108 3.27 3.66 2.11
N LEU A 109 2.52 4.54 1.49
CA LEU A 109 1.12 4.32 1.16
C LEU A 109 0.95 3.58 -0.17
N ILE A 110 1.37 4.21 -1.25
CA ILE A 110 1.13 3.71 -2.62
C ILE A 110 2.00 2.50 -2.93
N GLY A 111 3.27 2.51 -2.47
CA GLY A 111 4.15 1.35 -2.60
C GLY A 111 3.59 0.12 -1.88
N SER A 112 3.03 0.29 -0.69
CA SER A 112 2.38 -0.81 0.04
C SER A 112 1.15 -1.32 -0.69
N PHE A 113 0.32 -0.46 -1.25
CA PHE A 113 -0.83 -0.87 -2.05
C PHE A 113 -0.40 -1.57 -3.34
N ALA A 114 0.48 -0.96 -4.12
CA ALA A 114 0.79 -1.46 -5.45
C ALA A 114 1.77 -2.64 -5.49
N MET A 115 2.65 -2.80 -4.47
CA MET A 115 3.68 -3.83 -4.46
C MET A 115 3.43 -4.95 -3.45
N ASN A 116 2.76 -4.65 -2.33
CA ASN A 116 2.58 -5.62 -1.24
C ASN A 116 1.14 -6.14 -1.14
N ASN A 117 0.16 -5.45 -1.73
CA ASN A 117 -1.25 -5.86 -1.73
C ASN A 117 -1.63 -6.50 -3.07
N GLN A 118 -1.10 -7.69 -3.33
CA GLN A 118 -1.25 -8.37 -4.62
C GLN A 118 -2.72 -8.61 -5.01
N VAL A 119 -3.56 -8.98 -4.05
CA VAL A 119 -4.97 -9.32 -4.32
C VAL A 119 -5.75 -8.08 -4.76
N GLN A 120 -5.63 -6.99 -4.04
CA GLN A 120 -6.44 -5.80 -4.28
C GLN A 120 -5.87 -4.91 -5.40
N PHE A 121 -4.55 -4.81 -5.51
CA PHE A 121 -3.93 -4.10 -6.63
C PHE A 121 -4.25 -4.75 -7.98
N HIS A 122 -4.30 -6.09 -8.00
CA HIS A 122 -4.65 -6.88 -9.17
C HIS A 122 -6.14 -7.25 -9.21
N ALA A 123 -7.03 -6.43 -8.66
CA ALA A 123 -8.46 -6.62 -8.78
C ALA A 123 -8.89 -6.75 -10.25
N VAL A 124 -9.87 -7.61 -10.53
CA VAL A 124 -10.27 -7.99 -11.90
C VAL A 124 -10.84 -6.82 -12.72
N ASP A 125 -11.32 -5.78 -12.05
CA ASP A 125 -11.84 -4.57 -12.66
C ASP A 125 -10.75 -3.57 -13.11
N GLY A 126 -9.48 -3.84 -12.78
CA GLY A 126 -8.32 -2.99 -13.11
C GLY A 126 -8.28 -1.64 -12.37
N SER A 127 -9.06 -1.47 -11.30
CA SER A 127 -9.12 -0.21 -10.52
C SER A 127 -7.76 0.19 -9.94
N GLY A 128 -6.97 -0.79 -9.47
CA GLY A 128 -5.61 -0.56 -8.97
C GLY A 128 -4.67 -0.05 -10.05
N TYR A 129 -4.81 -0.55 -11.28
CA TYR A 129 -3.97 -0.12 -12.41
C TYR A 129 -4.29 1.30 -12.84
N ARG A 130 -5.59 1.64 -12.99
CA ARG A 130 -6.04 3.00 -13.30
C ARG A 130 -5.57 4.00 -12.25
N PHE A 131 -5.79 3.67 -10.97
CA PHE A 131 -5.35 4.51 -9.86
C PHE A 131 -3.84 4.80 -9.91
N LEU A 132 -3.01 3.76 -10.10
CA LEU A 132 -1.56 3.95 -10.18
C LEU A 132 -1.17 4.78 -11.40
N THR A 133 -1.80 4.55 -12.56
CA THR A 133 -1.54 5.32 -13.78
C THR A 133 -1.88 6.80 -13.61
N ASP A 134 -3.04 7.13 -13.02
CA ASP A 134 -3.43 8.51 -12.75
C ASP A 134 -2.41 9.21 -11.85
N LEU A 135 -1.92 8.50 -10.83
CA LEU A 135 -0.88 9.03 -9.96
C LEU A 135 0.47 9.20 -10.68
N LEU A 136 0.85 8.28 -11.58
CA LEU A 136 2.08 8.39 -12.37
C LEU A 136 2.03 9.59 -13.31
N ILE A 137 0.87 9.89 -13.91
CA ILE A 137 0.65 11.08 -14.72
C ILE A 137 0.88 12.34 -13.88
N ALA A 138 0.27 12.44 -12.71
CA ALA A 138 0.49 13.56 -11.80
C ALA A 138 1.95 13.69 -11.33
N LEU A 139 2.61 12.56 -11.06
CA LEU A 139 4.00 12.52 -10.64
C LEU A 139 4.99 12.85 -11.77
N ASN A 140 4.62 12.63 -13.03
CA ASN A 140 5.47 12.96 -14.16
C ASN A 140 5.84 14.47 -14.17
N GLU A 141 4.92 15.31 -13.77
CA GLU A 141 5.14 16.78 -13.67
C GLU A 141 5.91 17.18 -12.41
N VAL A 142 5.72 16.43 -11.30
CA VAL A 142 6.21 16.79 -9.97
C VAL A 142 7.57 16.17 -9.67
N ASN A 143 7.72 14.88 -9.95
CA ASN A 143 8.92 14.11 -9.66
C ASN A 143 9.01 12.87 -10.57
N PRO A 144 9.50 13.02 -11.82
CA PRO A 144 9.59 11.93 -12.79
C PRO A 144 10.43 10.74 -12.31
N GLN A 145 11.45 10.98 -11.48
CA GLN A 145 12.29 9.90 -10.95
C GLN A 145 11.52 8.98 -10.00
N VAL A 146 10.63 9.55 -9.17
CA VAL A 146 9.75 8.78 -8.30
C VAL A 146 8.72 8.03 -9.13
N ALA A 147 8.12 8.67 -10.14
CA ALA A 147 7.20 8.02 -11.08
C ALA A 147 7.85 6.81 -11.76
N SER A 148 9.09 6.99 -12.26
CA SER A 148 9.87 5.93 -12.90
C SER A 148 10.21 4.74 -11.98
N ARG A 149 10.21 4.91 -10.67
CA ARG A 149 10.36 3.80 -9.71
C ARG A 149 9.01 3.16 -9.38
N LEU A 150 7.98 3.98 -9.25
CA LEU A 150 6.67 3.53 -8.82
C LEU A 150 5.90 2.74 -9.90
N ILE A 151 6.27 2.88 -11.18
CA ILE A 151 5.67 2.13 -12.30
C ILE A 151 5.95 0.62 -12.25
N THR A 152 6.91 0.17 -11.45
CA THR A 152 7.38 -1.23 -11.42
C THR A 152 6.26 -2.27 -11.40
N PRO A 153 5.19 -2.16 -10.60
CA PRO A 153 4.11 -3.14 -10.59
C PRO A 153 3.38 -3.27 -11.94
N LEU A 154 3.27 -2.18 -12.71
CA LEU A 154 2.61 -2.20 -14.02
C LEU A 154 3.49 -2.84 -15.12
N ILE A 155 4.81 -2.72 -15.03
CA ILE A 155 5.71 -3.27 -16.07
C ILE A 155 6.10 -4.74 -15.83
N GLN A 156 5.77 -5.30 -14.67
CA GLN A 156 6.05 -6.70 -14.31
C GLN A 156 4.84 -7.63 -14.48
N PHE A 157 4.04 -7.42 -15.51
CA PHE A 157 2.74 -8.09 -15.68
C PHE A 157 2.77 -9.44 -16.42
N LYS A 158 3.91 -9.90 -16.90
CA LYS A 158 4.02 -11.13 -17.72
C LYS A 158 3.41 -12.38 -17.11
N ARG A 159 3.39 -12.49 -15.79
CA ARG A 159 2.90 -13.67 -15.06
C ARG A 159 1.40 -13.64 -14.75
N LEU A 160 0.72 -12.56 -15.09
CA LEU A 160 -0.70 -12.40 -14.87
C LEU A 160 -1.51 -13.10 -15.98
N ASP A 161 -2.79 -13.31 -15.73
CA ASP A 161 -3.74 -13.80 -16.72
C ASP A 161 -3.99 -12.77 -17.84
N GLU A 162 -4.57 -13.23 -18.96
CA GLU A 162 -4.75 -12.38 -20.15
C GLU A 162 -5.70 -11.20 -19.91
N GLY A 163 -6.71 -11.34 -19.05
CA GLY A 163 -7.61 -10.25 -18.69
C GLY A 163 -6.86 -9.10 -18.03
N ARG A 164 -6.07 -9.41 -17.02
CA ARG A 164 -5.24 -8.43 -16.31
C ARG A 164 -4.15 -7.83 -17.20
N LYS A 165 -3.51 -8.66 -18.06
CA LYS A 165 -2.54 -8.16 -19.05
C LYS A 165 -3.16 -7.15 -19.98
N THR A 166 -4.38 -7.39 -20.47
CA THR A 166 -5.10 -6.47 -21.36
C THR A 166 -5.35 -5.12 -20.67
N LEU A 167 -5.82 -5.15 -19.41
CA LEU A 167 -6.05 -3.94 -18.63
C LEU A 167 -4.76 -3.15 -18.39
N ILE A 168 -3.67 -3.83 -18.01
CA ILE A 168 -2.37 -3.19 -17.80
C ILE A 168 -1.80 -2.61 -19.09
N ARG A 169 -1.91 -3.32 -20.23
CA ARG A 169 -1.48 -2.80 -21.53
C ARG A 169 -2.24 -1.54 -21.93
N ALA A 170 -3.54 -1.48 -21.65
CA ALA A 170 -4.34 -0.27 -21.89
C ALA A 170 -3.80 0.93 -21.08
N GLU A 171 -3.48 0.71 -19.80
CA GLU A 171 -2.93 1.76 -18.94
C GLU A 171 -1.50 2.17 -19.34
N LEU A 172 -0.65 1.23 -19.72
CA LEU A 172 0.68 1.52 -20.25
C LEU A 172 0.61 2.28 -21.58
N THR A 173 -0.35 1.94 -22.43
CA THR A 173 -0.59 2.67 -23.69
C THR A 173 -1.06 4.10 -23.42
N ARG A 174 -1.92 4.29 -22.41
CA ARG A 174 -2.35 5.63 -21.96
C ARG A 174 -1.16 6.48 -21.51
N LEU A 175 -0.22 5.88 -20.76
CA LEU A 175 1.03 6.54 -20.36
C LEU A 175 1.92 6.85 -21.58
N ALA A 176 2.10 5.91 -22.51
CA ALA A 176 2.94 6.09 -23.69
C ALA A 176 2.48 7.25 -24.59
N ASN A 177 1.16 7.49 -24.60
CA ASN A 177 0.54 8.57 -25.39
C ASN A 177 0.50 9.92 -24.66
N LEU A 178 1.01 9.99 -23.42
CA LEU A 178 1.06 11.24 -22.67
C LEU A 178 2.10 12.18 -23.29
N GLU A 179 1.66 13.36 -23.70
CA GLU A 179 2.57 14.41 -24.16
C GLU A 179 3.46 14.86 -22.99
N GLY A 180 4.77 14.98 -23.25
CA GLY A 180 5.73 15.37 -22.21
C GLY A 180 6.07 14.28 -21.19
N LEU A 181 5.81 13.00 -21.48
CA LEU A 181 6.24 11.91 -20.63
C LEU A 181 7.77 11.90 -20.46
N ALA A 182 8.24 11.87 -19.23
CA ALA A 182 9.67 11.87 -18.91
C ALA A 182 10.38 10.68 -19.57
N ARG A 183 11.59 10.90 -20.07
CA ARG A 183 12.34 9.92 -20.86
C ARG A 183 12.49 8.56 -20.17
N ASP A 184 12.88 8.56 -18.89
CA ASP A 184 13.07 7.31 -18.12
C ASP A 184 11.77 6.52 -17.99
N LEU A 185 10.64 7.22 -17.84
CA LEU A 185 9.33 6.61 -17.74
C LEU A 185 8.88 6.07 -19.10
N PHE A 186 9.08 6.84 -20.16
CA PHE A 186 8.79 6.44 -21.55
C PHE A 186 9.58 5.19 -21.96
N GLU A 187 10.88 5.13 -21.65
CA GLU A 187 11.72 3.97 -21.97
C GLU A 187 11.19 2.69 -21.29
N LYS A 188 10.78 2.78 -20.02
CA LYS A 188 10.21 1.64 -19.28
C LYS A 188 8.87 1.19 -19.85
N VAL A 189 7.98 2.14 -20.17
CA VAL A 189 6.66 1.85 -20.74
C VAL A 189 6.82 1.21 -22.12
N SER A 190 7.63 1.79 -23.00
CA SER A 190 7.87 1.28 -24.35
C SER A 190 8.46 -0.14 -24.33
N LYS A 191 9.44 -0.37 -23.44
CA LYS A 191 10.03 -1.70 -23.27
C LYS A 191 9.01 -2.72 -22.74
N ALA A 192 8.11 -2.32 -21.86
CA ALA A 192 7.07 -3.19 -21.32
C ALA A 192 6.01 -3.54 -22.39
N LEU A 193 5.62 -2.59 -23.22
CA LEU A 193 4.66 -2.80 -24.30
C LEU A 193 5.20 -3.67 -25.43
N ALA A 194 6.53 -3.67 -25.67
CA ALA A 194 7.20 -4.50 -26.66
C ALA A 194 7.34 -5.98 -26.26
N GLN A 195 6.91 -6.36 -25.08
CA GLN A 195 6.98 -7.73 -24.53
C GLN A 195 5.69 -8.51 -24.78
#